data_6baf0392c5f424e5a2b4908c14c10670
#
_entry.id   6baf0392c5f424e5a2b4908c14c10670
#
_cell.length_a   1.000
_cell.length_b   1.000
_cell.length_c   1.000
_cell.angle_alpha   90.00
_cell.angle_beta   90.00
_cell.angle_gamma   90.00
#
_symmetry.space_group_name_H-M   'P 1'
#
loop_
_entity.id
_entity.type
_entity.pdbx_description
1 polymer ?
#
loop_
_entity_poly.entity_id
_entity_poly.type
_entity_poly.pdbx_seq_one_letter_code
_entity_poly.pdbx_strand_id
1 'polypeptide(L)'
;MKIALTGKGGVGKTTISASLSRYFADQGYNVLTVDADPDANLGLALGMTEEMIASIVPISEMKDLVEERTAAEKGSFGSMFRMNPEVADIPERYAKEFNGVKLLTMGTVDTGGSGCVCPEHVLLKMLMSHLVLYQKDVVIMDMEAGIEHLGRGTAGAVDAFIVVVEPGVRSIQTFHKVKSMAMDIGVKQVYVIGNKIRNDGDIAFLTEKIGAENIIGFLNYRDAISESDRNNKSPYDDPVMKEDIAILGKKILAIVEEKKK
;
A
#
# COMPACT_ATOMS: atom_id res chain seq x y z
N MET A 1 -13.22 4.03 1.24
CA MET A 1 -12.15 4.12 2.27
C MET A 1 -10.81 4.00 1.56
N LYS A 2 -9.84 4.81 1.92
CA LYS A 2 -8.52 4.83 1.28
C LYS A 2 -7.43 4.85 2.34
N ILE A 3 -6.65 3.79 2.43
CA ILE A 3 -5.57 3.64 3.40
C ILE A 3 -4.26 3.32 2.70
N ALA A 4 -3.17 3.87 3.21
CA ALA A 4 -1.83 3.58 2.74
C ALA A 4 -1.04 2.92 3.88
N LEU A 5 -0.50 1.73 3.61
CA LEU A 5 0.41 1.04 4.51
C LEU A 5 1.85 1.35 4.09
N THR A 6 2.67 1.69 5.06
CA THR A 6 4.08 1.98 4.85
C THR A 6 4.90 1.50 6.05
N GLY A 7 6.20 1.53 5.96
CA GLY A 7 7.12 1.12 7.04
C GLY A 7 8.43 0.59 6.47
N LYS A 8 9.36 0.29 7.35
CA LYS A 8 10.68 -0.23 6.98
C LYS A 8 10.57 -1.57 6.23
N GLY A 9 11.53 -1.89 5.37
CA GLY A 9 11.63 -3.20 4.73
C GLY A 9 11.60 -4.35 5.74
N GLY A 10 10.86 -5.40 5.44
CA GLY A 10 10.75 -6.62 6.26
C GLY A 10 9.85 -6.55 7.49
N VAL A 11 9.18 -5.42 7.80
CA VAL A 11 8.28 -5.31 8.97
C VAL A 11 6.94 -6.01 8.80
N GLY A 12 6.59 -6.48 7.59
CA GLY A 12 5.34 -7.17 7.29
C GLY A 12 4.22 -6.30 6.71
N LYS A 13 4.56 -5.17 6.08
CA LYS A 13 3.60 -4.30 5.37
C LYS A 13 2.72 -5.10 4.40
N THR A 14 3.35 -5.77 3.46
CA THR A 14 2.70 -6.55 2.39
C THR A 14 1.79 -7.65 2.94
N THR A 15 2.24 -8.35 3.99
CA THR A 15 1.44 -9.35 4.71
C THR A 15 0.15 -8.75 5.27
N ILE A 16 0.25 -7.58 5.91
CA ILE A 16 -0.89 -6.88 6.51
C ILE A 16 -1.77 -6.27 5.43
N SER A 17 -1.19 -5.67 4.37
CA SER A 17 -1.93 -5.13 3.22
C SER A 17 -2.78 -6.19 2.54
N ALA A 18 -2.19 -7.34 2.22
CA ALA A 18 -2.88 -8.49 1.63
C ALA A 18 -4.01 -9.01 2.54
N SER A 19 -3.71 -9.18 3.83
CA SER A 19 -4.67 -9.71 4.80
C SER A 19 -5.85 -8.75 5.03
N LEU A 20 -5.63 -7.45 5.13
CA LEU A 20 -6.69 -6.44 5.21
C LEU A 20 -7.54 -6.42 3.93
N SER A 21 -6.92 -6.57 2.76
CA SER A 21 -7.61 -6.61 1.48
C SER A 21 -8.57 -7.80 1.41
N ARG A 22 -8.12 -8.99 1.79
CA ARG A 22 -8.94 -10.20 1.88
C ARG A 22 -10.05 -10.05 2.92
N TYR A 23 -9.75 -9.46 4.07
CA TYR A 23 -10.75 -9.20 5.11
C TYR A 23 -11.88 -8.29 4.60
N PHE A 24 -11.56 -7.17 3.96
CA PHE A 24 -12.60 -6.27 3.46
C PHE A 24 -13.39 -6.90 2.31
N ALA A 25 -12.77 -7.70 1.44
CA ALA A 25 -13.47 -8.47 0.43
C ALA A 25 -14.45 -9.48 1.05
N ASP A 26 -14.03 -10.21 2.10
CA ASP A 26 -14.89 -11.13 2.87
C ASP A 26 -16.08 -10.40 3.56
N GLN A 27 -15.94 -9.10 3.87
CA GLN A 27 -17.03 -8.25 4.38
C GLN A 27 -17.93 -7.70 3.28
N GLY A 28 -17.71 -8.05 2.01
CA GLY A 28 -18.51 -7.62 0.87
C GLY A 28 -18.18 -6.25 0.30
N TYR A 29 -17.03 -5.68 0.66
CA TYR A 29 -16.56 -4.46 0.03
C TYR A 29 -15.91 -4.75 -1.33
N ASN A 30 -16.09 -3.84 -2.29
CA ASN A 30 -15.23 -3.82 -3.46
C ASN A 30 -13.84 -3.33 -3.04
N VAL A 31 -12.82 -4.14 -3.27
CA VAL A 31 -11.46 -3.85 -2.81
C VAL A 31 -10.52 -3.74 -4.00
N LEU A 32 -9.85 -2.59 -4.08
CA LEU A 32 -8.71 -2.37 -4.96
C LEU A 32 -7.45 -2.29 -4.13
N THR A 33 -6.55 -3.21 -4.33
CA THR A 33 -5.25 -3.24 -3.66
C THR A 33 -4.17 -2.82 -4.65
N VAL A 34 -3.34 -1.87 -4.25
CA VAL A 34 -2.31 -1.28 -5.10
C VAL A 34 -0.94 -1.67 -4.56
N ASP A 35 -0.19 -2.39 -5.37
CA ASP A 35 1.20 -2.69 -5.11
C ASP A 35 2.08 -1.57 -5.69
N ALA A 36 2.58 -0.72 -4.80
CA ALA A 36 3.46 0.38 -5.11
C ALA A 36 4.86 0.20 -4.47
N ASP A 37 5.19 -1.04 -4.07
CA ASP A 37 6.54 -1.41 -3.62
C ASP A 37 7.35 -1.87 -4.85
N PRO A 38 8.60 -1.43 -5.02
CA PRO A 38 9.47 -1.90 -6.10
C PRO A 38 9.58 -3.42 -6.23
N ASP A 39 9.54 -4.13 -5.10
CA ASP A 39 9.69 -5.58 -5.06
C ASP A 39 8.39 -6.35 -5.38
N ALA A 40 7.27 -5.66 -5.57
CA ALA A 40 5.97 -6.19 -6.06
C ALA A 40 5.56 -7.58 -5.51
N ASN A 41 5.56 -7.75 -4.19
CA ASN A 41 5.28 -9.03 -3.53
C ASN A 41 3.81 -9.22 -3.09
N LEU A 42 2.93 -8.26 -3.39
CA LEU A 42 1.55 -8.26 -2.88
C LEU A 42 0.70 -9.39 -3.46
N GLY A 43 0.95 -9.77 -4.72
CA GLY A 43 0.28 -10.91 -5.35
C GLY A 43 0.57 -12.24 -4.63
N LEU A 44 1.83 -12.47 -4.24
CA LEU A 44 2.22 -13.65 -3.44
C LEU A 44 1.53 -13.64 -2.07
N ALA A 45 1.53 -12.51 -1.38
CA ALA A 45 0.90 -12.38 -0.07
C ALA A 45 -0.64 -12.55 -0.12
N LEU A 46 -1.28 -12.25 -1.26
CA LEU A 46 -2.68 -12.57 -1.50
C LEU A 46 -2.92 -14.08 -1.71
N GLY A 47 -1.88 -14.86 -2.02
CA GLY A 47 -1.93 -16.29 -2.32
C GLY A 47 -2.16 -16.59 -3.80
N MET A 48 -1.83 -15.67 -4.71
CA MET A 48 -1.87 -15.92 -6.15
C MET A 48 -0.82 -16.95 -6.55
N THR A 49 -1.11 -17.76 -7.57
CA THR A 49 -0.15 -18.71 -8.12
C THR A 49 0.97 -17.99 -8.88
N GLU A 50 2.12 -18.65 -9.04
CA GLU A 50 3.24 -18.11 -9.82
C GLU A 50 2.84 -17.79 -11.26
N GLU A 51 1.97 -18.60 -11.87
CA GLU A 51 1.44 -18.38 -13.22
C GLU A 51 0.59 -17.10 -13.29
N MET A 52 -0.26 -16.87 -12.28
CA MET A 52 -1.05 -15.64 -12.19
C MET A 52 -0.15 -14.41 -12.04
N ILE A 53 0.85 -14.49 -11.17
CA ILE A 53 1.81 -13.40 -10.93
C ILE A 53 2.61 -13.11 -12.20
N ALA A 54 3.12 -14.13 -12.88
CA ALA A 54 3.84 -13.98 -14.14
C ALA A 54 2.98 -13.35 -15.26
N SER A 55 1.64 -13.41 -15.14
CA SER A 55 0.71 -12.77 -16.07
C SER A 55 0.45 -11.29 -15.77
N ILE A 56 0.91 -10.79 -14.63
CA ILE A 56 0.75 -9.38 -14.24
C ILE A 56 1.90 -8.57 -14.83
N VAL A 57 1.54 -7.61 -15.67
CA VAL A 57 2.50 -6.62 -16.18
C VAL A 57 2.32 -5.34 -15.36
N PRO A 58 3.36 -4.84 -14.69
CA PRO A 58 3.28 -3.56 -13.99
C PRO A 58 2.92 -2.41 -14.93
N ILE A 59 2.16 -1.44 -14.44
CA ILE A 59 1.72 -0.29 -15.27
C ILE A 59 2.90 0.47 -15.86
N SER A 60 3.99 0.64 -15.12
CA SER A 60 5.20 1.32 -15.60
C SER A 60 5.87 0.61 -16.78
N GLU A 61 5.68 -0.70 -16.93
CA GLU A 61 6.28 -1.52 -17.96
C GLU A 61 5.39 -1.65 -19.22
N MET A 62 4.14 -1.19 -19.15
CA MET A 62 3.18 -1.18 -20.26
C MET A 62 3.50 -0.05 -21.23
N LYS A 63 4.55 -0.19 -22.03
CA LYS A 63 5.07 0.87 -22.93
C LYS A 63 3.99 1.45 -23.84
N ASP A 64 3.17 0.60 -24.46
CA ASP A 64 2.11 1.06 -25.37
C ASP A 64 1.04 1.89 -24.61
N LEU A 65 0.71 1.51 -23.37
CA LEU A 65 -0.19 2.29 -22.52
C LEU A 65 0.43 3.64 -22.14
N VAL A 66 1.70 3.65 -21.74
CA VAL A 66 2.40 4.90 -21.38
C VAL A 66 2.40 5.86 -22.56
N GLU A 67 2.78 5.38 -23.75
CA GLU A 67 2.80 6.18 -25.00
C GLU A 67 1.39 6.69 -25.36
N GLU A 68 0.38 5.81 -25.35
CA GLU A 68 -1.02 6.18 -25.63
C GLU A 68 -1.50 7.31 -24.72
N ARG A 69 -1.25 7.19 -23.42
CA ARG A 69 -1.79 8.13 -22.44
C ARG A 69 -1.02 9.43 -22.36
N THR A 70 0.30 9.36 -22.51
CA THR A 70 1.16 10.55 -22.41
C THR A 70 1.45 11.21 -23.75
N ALA A 71 1.13 10.55 -24.86
CA ALA A 71 1.52 10.97 -26.22
C ALA A 71 3.06 11.14 -26.38
N ALA A 72 3.84 10.37 -25.61
CA ALA A 72 5.29 10.35 -25.73
C ALA A 72 5.70 9.60 -27.01
N GLU A 73 6.70 10.11 -27.73
CA GLU A 73 7.24 9.42 -28.90
C GLU A 73 8.20 8.30 -28.49
N LYS A 74 8.10 7.14 -29.19
CA LYS A 74 8.95 5.96 -28.96
C LYS A 74 10.43 6.30 -28.97
N GLY A 75 11.11 6.07 -27.84
CA GLY A 75 12.57 6.17 -27.78
C GLY A 75 13.15 7.58 -27.82
N SER A 76 12.34 8.63 -27.73
CA SER A 76 12.84 10.01 -27.75
C SER A 76 13.08 10.52 -26.32
N PHE A 77 14.35 10.82 -26.00
CA PHE A 77 14.70 11.59 -24.81
C PHE A 77 14.41 13.07 -25.03
N GLY A 78 13.61 13.69 -24.13
CA GLY A 78 13.34 15.12 -24.20
C GLY A 78 12.19 15.56 -25.11
N SER A 79 11.37 14.64 -25.62
CA SER A 79 10.15 14.99 -26.35
C SER A 79 9.08 15.59 -25.42
N MET A 80 8.21 16.42 -26.01
CA MET A 80 7.03 16.92 -25.28
C MET A 80 6.03 15.77 -25.10
N PHE A 81 5.43 15.65 -23.90
CA PHE A 81 4.39 14.68 -23.59
C PHE A 81 3.33 15.31 -22.69
N ARG A 82 2.17 14.64 -22.57
CA ARG A 82 1.07 15.12 -21.74
C ARG A 82 1.38 14.94 -20.26
N MET A 83 1.29 16.03 -19.51
CA MET A 83 1.46 16.03 -18.05
C MET A 83 0.20 15.60 -17.29
N ASN A 84 -0.97 15.55 -17.94
CA ASN A 84 -2.25 15.15 -17.38
C ASN A 84 -2.85 14.01 -18.22
N PRO A 85 -2.28 12.80 -18.19
CA PRO A 85 -2.82 11.65 -18.90
C PRO A 85 -4.16 11.21 -18.29
N GLU A 86 -5.04 10.68 -19.12
CA GLU A 86 -6.29 10.06 -18.67
C GLU A 86 -6.00 8.69 -18.08
N VAL A 87 -6.51 8.41 -16.86
CA VAL A 87 -6.17 7.21 -16.09
C VAL A 87 -7.39 6.52 -15.45
N ALA A 88 -8.59 7.07 -15.64
CA ALA A 88 -9.79 6.63 -14.92
C ALA A 88 -10.19 5.17 -15.20
N ASP A 89 -9.92 4.68 -16.39
CA ASP A 89 -10.25 3.33 -16.85
C ASP A 89 -9.17 2.28 -16.50
N ILE A 90 -7.98 2.71 -16.09
CA ILE A 90 -6.83 1.82 -15.84
C ILE A 90 -7.15 0.75 -14.78
N PRO A 91 -7.75 1.08 -13.60
CA PRO A 91 -8.03 0.07 -12.58
C PRO A 91 -8.95 -1.05 -13.09
N GLU A 92 -9.98 -0.70 -13.84
CA GLU A 92 -10.93 -1.69 -14.38
C GLU A 92 -10.33 -2.56 -15.49
N ARG A 93 -9.41 -2.01 -16.28
CA ARG A 93 -8.82 -2.71 -17.43
C ARG A 93 -7.63 -3.59 -17.08
N TYR A 94 -6.85 -3.20 -16.09
CA TYR A 94 -5.54 -3.78 -15.82
C TYR A 94 -5.39 -4.41 -14.44
N ALA A 95 -6.34 -4.19 -13.50
CA ALA A 95 -6.29 -4.91 -12.24
C ALA A 95 -6.60 -6.39 -12.43
N LYS A 96 -5.84 -7.24 -11.74
CA LYS A 96 -6.06 -8.68 -11.70
C LYS A 96 -6.94 -9.03 -10.52
N GLU A 97 -8.05 -9.73 -10.79
CA GLU A 97 -8.96 -10.14 -9.72
C GLU A 97 -8.56 -11.50 -9.15
N PHE A 98 -8.52 -11.57 -7.81
CA PHE A 98 -8.28 -12.81 -7.08
C PHE A 98 -8.98 -12.79 -5.72
N ASN A 99 -9.79 -13.80 -5.43
CA ASN A 99 -10.54 -13.94 -4.16
C ASN A 99 -11.28 -12.66 -3.73
N GLY A 100 -11.96 -11.99 -4.68
CA GLY A 100 -12.72 -10.77 -4.43
C GLY A 100 -11.88 -9.50 -4.25
N VAL A 101 -10.56 -9.59 -4.45
CA VAL A 101 -9.64 -8.46 -4.42
C VAL A 101 -9.13 -8.16 -5.83
N LYS A 102 -9.22 -6.91 -6.25
CA LYS A 102 -8.57 -6.42 -7.47
C LYS A 102 -7.16 -5.94 -7.13
N LEU A 103 -6.13 -6.55 -7.71
CA LEU A 103 -4.73 -6.16 -7.56
C LEU A 103 -4.27 -5.33 -8.75
N LEU A 104 -3.73 -4.15 -8.50
CA LEU A 104 -3.07 -3.29 -9.46
C LEU A 104 -1.60 -3.12 -9.08
N THR A 105 -0.69 -3.54 -9.96
CA THR A 105 0.76 -3.42 -9.74
C THR A 105 1.28 -2.20 -10.47
N MET A 106 1.87 -1.26 -9.73
CA MET A 106 2.36 0.01 -10.29
C MET A 106 3.69 -0.16 -11.03
N GLY A 107 4.58 -0.96 -10.47
CA GLY A 107 5.95 -1.08 -10.94
C GLY A 107 6.83 0.10 -10.53
N THR A 108 8.09 0.05 -10.94
CA THR A 108 9.09 1.09 -10.67
C THR A 108 9.39 1.89 -11.92
N VAL A 109 9.81 3.12 -11.71
CA VAL A 109 10.45 3.93 -12.75
C VAL A 109 11.89 4.12 -12.32
N ASP A 110 12.81 3.58 -13.11
CA ASP A 110 14.23 3.82 -12.87
C ASP A 110 14.51 5.32 -12.94
N THR A 111 14.84 5.91 -11.81
CA THR A 111 15.26 7.30 -11.73
C THR A 111 16.66 7.43 -12.31
N GLY A 112 16.75 7.48 -13.61
CA GLY A 112 17.97 7.83 -14.33
C GLY A 112 18.35 9.28 -14.09
N GLY A 113 18.84 9.59 -12.90
CA GLY A 113 19.27 10.94 -12.50
C GLY A 113 18.18 11.76 -11.83
N SER A 114 18.52 12.36 -10.71
CA SER A 114 17.65 13.23 -9.90
C SER A 114 17.07 14.36 -10.74
N GLY A 115 15.76 14.35 -10.96
CA GLY A 115 15.01 15.43 -11.60
C GLY A 115 14.44 15.15 -12.98
N CYS A 116 14.59 13.97 -13.53
CA CYS A 116 13.99 13.65 -14.83
C CYS A 116 12.49 13.35 -14.65
N VAL A 117 11.64 14.16 -15.28
CA VAL A 117 10.21 13.89 -15.41
C VAL A 117 10.03 13.03 -16.64
N CYS A 118 9.80 11.72 -16.47
CA CYS A 118 9.54 10.78 -17.56
C CYS A 118 8.04 10.47 -17.70
N PRO A 119 7.58 10.04 -18.88
CA PRO A 119 6.17 9.74 -19.12
C PRO A 119 5.59 8.70 -18.15
N GLU A 120 6.35 7.66 -17.85
CA GLU A 120 5.98 6.60 -16.90
C GLU A 120 5.71 7.18 -15.51
N HIS A 121 6.60 8.04 -15.02
CA HIS A 121 6.44 8.68 -13.70
C HIS A 121 5.19 9.55 -13.66
N VAL A 122 4.91 10.31 -14.72
CA VAL A 122 3.72 11.14 -14.82
C VAL A 122 2.46 10.28 -14.83
N LEU A 123 2.44 9.19 -15.60
CA LEU A 123 1.31 8.26 -15.64
C LEU A 123 1.04 7.66 -14.26
N LEU A 124 2.06 7.12 -13.58
CA LEU A 124 1.91 6.53 -12.25
C LEU A 124 1.44 7.55 -11.21
N LYS A 125 1.99 8.77 -11.22
CA LYS A 125 1.58 9.83 -10.32
C LYS A 125 0.13 10.24 -10.54
N MET A 126 -0.31 10.38 -11.79
CA MET A 126 -1.70 10.71 -12.12
C MET A 126 -2.64 9.58 -11.74
N LEU A 127 -2.26 8.32 -11.99
CA LEU A 127 -3.03 7.15 -11.60
C LEU A 127 -3.18 7.08 -10.09
N MET A 128 -2.10 7.22 -9.32
CA MET A 128 -2.15 7.25 -7.86
C MET A 128 -3.07 8.38 -7.36
N SER A 129 -2.98 9.56 -7.96
CA SER A 129 -3.85 10.70 -7.64
C SER A 129 -5.32 10.37 -7.91
N HIS A 130 -5.61 9.73 -9.05
CA HIS A 130 -6.96 9.32 -9.40
C HIS A 130 -7.52 8.27 -8.41
N LEU A 131 -6.75 7.25 -8.07
CA LEU A 131 -7.14 6.22 -7.11
C LEU A 131 -7.50 6.81 -5.75
N VAL A 132 -6.72 7.76 -5.29
CA VAL A 132 -6.93 8.43 -4.01
C VAL A 132 -8.13 9.38 -4.05
N LEU A 133 -8.30 10.17 -5.11
CA LEU A 133 -9.34 11.20 -5.17
C LEU A 133 -10.71 10.66 -5.60
N TYR A 134 -10.77 9.76 -6.55
CA TYR A 134 -12.01 9.43 -7.28
C TYR A 134 -12.49 8.00 -7.12
N GLN A 135 -11.60 7.04 -6.79
CA GLN A 135 -12.02 5.66 -6.60
C GLN A 135 -13.01 5.55 -5.43
N LYS A 136 -14.15 4.87 -5.66
CA LYS A 136 -15.22 4.71 -4.65
C LYS A 136 -15.04 3.51 -3.75
N ASP A 137 -14.25 2.54 -4.20
CA ASP A 137 -13.99 1.29 -3.50
C ASP A 137 -13.13 1.47 -2.24
N VAL A 138 -12.92 0.40 -1.51
CA VAL A 138 -11.85 0.34 -0.51
C VAL A 138 -10.53 0.25 -1.26
N VAL A 139 -9.67 1.25 -1.08
CA VAL A 139 -8.32 1.26 -1.67
C VAL A 139 -7.30 1.03 -0.59
N ILE A 140 -6.50 -0.01 -0.75
CA ILE A 140 -5.38 -0.35 0.13
C ILE A 140 -4.09 -0.23 -0.68
N MET A 141 -3.21 0.67 -0.29
CA MET A 141 -1.94 0.90 -0.97
C MET A 141 -0.80 0.32 -0.13
N ASP A 142 -0.08 -0.66 -0.68
CA ASP A 142 1.16 -1.17 -0.11
C ASP A 142 2.32 -0.36 -0.65
N MET A 143 3.00 0.38 0.23
CA MET A 143 4.00 1.37 -0.16
C MET A 143 5.31 1.11 0.58
N GLU A 144 6.43 1.38 -0.07
CA GLU A 144 7.72 1.47 0.61
C GLU A 144 7.73 2.58 1.68
N ALA A 145 8.80 2.67 2.48
CA ALA A 145 8.94 3.69 3.53
C ALA A 145 9.12 5.11 2.97
N GLY A 146 8.22 5.51 2.09
CA GLY A 146 8.16 6.81 1.44
C GLY A 146 6.73 7.17 1.06
N ILE A 147 6.40 8.44 1.10
CA ILE A 147 5.10 8.97 0.68
C ILE A 147 5.26 9.99 -0.47
N GLU A 148 6.44 9.99 -1.10
CA GLU A 148 6.84 10.93 -2.14
C GLU A 148 5.96 10.82 -3.39
N HIS A 149 5.38 9.66 -3.64
CA HIS A 149 4.44 9.42 -4.74
C HIS A 149 3.09 10.15 -4.56
N LEU A 150 2.77 10.56 -3.31
CA LEU A 150 1.58 11.31 -2.97
C LEU A 150 1.92 12.80 -2.85
N GLY A 151 1.53 13.60 -3.85
CA GLY A 151 1.69 15.05 -3.80
C GLY A 151 0.75 15.72 -2.78
N ARG A 152 1.04 16.97 -2.41
CA ARG A 152 0.25 17.76 -1.43
C ARG A 152 -1.26 17.77 -1.71
N GLY A 153 -1.67 17.78 -2.97
CA GLY A 153 -3.10 17.77 -3.35
C GLY A 153 -3.78 16.43 -3.21
N THR A 154 -3.02 15.32 -3.20
CA THR A 154 -3.54 13.95 -3.19
C THR A 154 -3.54 13.34 -1.79
N ALA A 155 -2.54 13.67 -1.00
CA ALA A 155 -2.36 13.11 0.34
C ALA A 155 -3.52 13.40 1.29
N GLY A 156 -4.17 14.57 1.18
CA GLY A 156 -5.34 14.93 1.97
C GLY A 156 -6.59 14.07 1.72
N ALA A 157 -6.62 13.31 0.63
CA ALA A 157 -7.71 12.41 0.29
C ALA A 157 -7.48 10.96 0.74
N VAL A 158 -6.30 10.62 1.27
CA VAL A 158 -6.08 9.38 2.00
C VAL A 158 -6.75 9.47 3.37
N ASP A 159 -7.58 8.50 3.70
CA ASP A 159 -8.32 8.51 4.97
C ASP A 159 -7.39 8.27 6.16
N ALA A 160 -6.39 7.38 6.01
CA ALA A 160 -5.37 7.12 7.03
C ALA A 160 -4.08 6.59 6.43
N PHE A 161 -2.94 7.02 6.99
CA PHE A 161 -1.65 6.35 6.84
C PHE A 161 -1.45 5.39 8.00
N ILE A 162 -1.04 4.17 7.69
CA ILE A 162 -0.74 3.13 8.67
C ILE A 162 0.72 2.75 8.54
N VAL A 163 1.50 3.05 9.56
CA VAL A 163 2.91 2.67 9.60
C VAL A 163 3.04 1.35 10.34
N VAL A 164 3.53 0.33 9.65
CA VAL A 164 3.83 -0.96 10.27
C VAL A 164 5.20 -0.89 10.94
N VAL A 165 5.26 -1.21 12.22
CA VAL A 165 6.48 -1.18 13.03
C VAL A 165 6.71 -2.50 13.73
N GLU A 166 7.96 -2.90 13.88
CA GLU A 166 8.39 -3.98 14.77
C GLU A 166 9.08 -3.39 16.01
N PRO A 167 9.18 -4.13 17.13
CA PRO A 167 9.87 -3.66 18.33
C PRO A 167 11.36 -3.42 18.06
N GLY A 168 11.70 -2.18 17.71
CA GLY A 168 13.06 -1.79 17.39
C GLY A 168 13.21 -0.31 17.06
N VAL A 169 14.33 0.27 17.50
CA VAL A 169 14.63 1.71 17.34
C VAL A 169 14.52 2.17 15.89
N ARG A 170 15.01 1.35 14.95
CA ARG A 170 14.98 1.71 13.51
C ARG A 170 13.56 1.82 12.97
N SER A 171 12.63 0.94 13.39
CA SER A 171 11.22 1.03 13.00
C SER A 171 10.55 2.27 13.57
N ILE A 172 10.89 2.64 14.81
CA ILE A 172 10.40 3.87 15.44
C ILE A 172 10.91 5.11 14.72
N GLN A 173 12.20 5.15 14.34
CA GLN A 173 12.75 6.24 13.53
C GLN A 173 12.01 6.38 12.20
N THR A 174 11.69 5.25 11.54
CA THR A 174 10.88 5.26 10.31
C THR A 174 9.51 5.84 10.55
N PHE A 175 8.83 5.45 11.65
CA PHE A 175 7.53 6.04 12.01
C PHE A 175 7.61 7.57 12.15
N HIS A 176 8.56 8.08 12.91
CA HIS A 176 8.71 9.53 13.08
C HIS A 176 9.01 10.25 11.77
N LYS A 177 9.83 9.67 10.90
CA LYS A 177 10.11 10.22 9.57
C LYS A 177 8.82 10.25 8.72
N VAL A 178 8.09 9.15 8.63
CA VAL A 178 6.83 9.07 7.87
C VAL A 178 5.80 10.05 8.43
N LYS A 179 5.67 10.15 9.76
CA LYS A 179 4.74 11.09 10.41
C LYS A 179 5.08 12.54 10.07
N SER A 180 6.36 12.90 10.10
CA SER A 180 6.81 14.25 9.69
C SER A 180 6.48 14.52 8.22
N MET A 181 6.83 13.62 7.31
CA MET A 181 6.55 13.77 5.88
C MET A 181 5.05 13.85 5.59
N ALA A 182 4.23 13.06 6.30
CA ALA A 182 2.78 13.10 6.18
C ALA A 182 2.22 14.47 6.60
N MET A 183 2.73 15.04 7.69
CA MET A 183 2.36 16.38 8.14
C MET A 183 2.73 17.45 7.12
N ASP A 184 3.91 17.36 6.48
CA ASP A 184 4.38 18.31 5.46
C ASP A 184 3.48 18.35 4.22
N ILE A 185 2.80 17.24 3.90
CA ILE A 185 1.85 17.13 2.79
C ILE A 185 0.38 17.28 3.24
N GLY A 186 0.13 17.61 4.52
CA GLY A 186 -1.19 17.91 5.07
C GLY A 186 -1.99 16.72 5.59
N VAL A 187 -1.37 15.56 5.74
CA VAL A 187 -2.01 14.38 6.35
C VAL A 187 -1.82 14.38 7.85
N LYS A 188 -2.94 14.40 8.57
CA LYS A 188 -2.95 14.42 10.05
C LYS A 188 -3.13 13.02 10.67
N GLN A 189 -3.72 12.09 9.94
CA GLN A 189 -4.05 10.75 10.40
C GLN A 189 -2.93 9.77 10.06
N VAL A 190 -1.99 9.62 10.99
CA VAL A 190 -0.90 8.65 10.89
C VAL A 190 -0.99 7.74 12.11
N TYR A 191 -1.28 6.49 11.85
CA TYR A 191 -1.45 5.45 12.86
C TYR A 191 -0.38 4.37 12.73
N VAL A 192 -0.31 3.51 13.74
CA VAL A 192 0.67 2.43 13.81
C VAL A 192 -0.03 1.09 14.03
N ILE A 193 0.47 0.07 13.34
CA ILE A 193 0.26 -1.33 13.69
C ILE A 193 1.61 -1.88 14.16
N GLY A 194 1.68 -2.30 15.44
CA GLY A 194 2.83 -3.01 15.98
C GLY A 194 2.80 -4.46 15.50
N ASN A 195 3.82 -4.90 14.78
CA ASN A 195 3.91 -6.26 14.26
C ASN A 195 5.09 -7.02 14.86
N LYS A 196 5.04 -8.35 14.77
CA LYS A 196 6.08 -9.27 15.29
C LYS A 196 6.29 -9.14 16.80
N ILE A 197 5.22 -8.88 17.54
CA ILE A 197 5.24 -8.80 18.99
C ILE A 197 5.51 -10.18 19.60
N ARG A 198 6.43 -10.26 20.54
CA ARG A 198 6.83 -11.52 21.19
C ARG A 198 6.40 -11.59 22.66
N ASN A 199 6.27 -10.44 23.31
CA ASN A 199 5.94 -10.35 24.73
C ASN A 199 5.40 -8.94 25.09
N ASP A 200 4.92 -8.80 26.32
CA ASP A 200 4.38 -7.54 26.85
C ASP A 200 5.41 -6.40 26.90
N GLY A 201 6.70 -6.73 27.03
CA GLY A 201 7.79 -5.74 26.96
C GLY A 201 7.88 -5.07 25.60
N ASP A 202 7.59 -5.78 24.52
CA ASP A 202 7.53 -5.23 23.16
C ASP A 202 6.37 -4.23 23.03
N ILE A 203 5.21 -4.57 23.60
CA ILE A 203 4.03 -3.69 23.62
C ILE A 203 4.35 -2.41 24.41
N ALA A 204 4.90 -2.57 25.62
CA ALA A 204 5.27 -1.44 26.46
C ALA A 204 6.28 -0.52 25.78
N PHE A 205 7.31 -1.09 25.14
CA PHE A 205 8.32 -0.35 24.39
C PHE A 205 7.72 0.47 23.25
N LEU A 206 6.86 -0.14 22.41
CA LEU A 206 6.22 0.57 21.30
C LEU A 206 5.27 1.65 21.81
N THR A 207 4.50 1.35 22.87
CA THR A 207 3.55 2.29 23.46
C THR A 207 4.25 3.52 24.06
N GLU A 208 5.37 3.32 24.75
CA GLU A 208 6.17 4.41 25.31
C GLU A 208 6.75 5.33 24.21
N LYS A 209 7.26 4.73 23.12
CA LYS A 209 7.99 5.49 22.09
C LYS A 209 7.09 6.13 21.03
N ILE A 210 5.88 5.62 20.82
CA ILE A 210 4.95 6.05 19.76
C ILE A 210 3.77 6.83 20.33
N GLY A 211 3.33 6.51 21.54
CA GLY A 211 2.09 6.98 22.14
C GLY A 211 0.91 6.05 21.84
N ALA A 212 0.16 5.66 22.86
CA ALA A 212 -0.95 4.72 22.74
C ALA A 212 -2.04 5.21 21.77
N GLU A 213 -2.25 6.52 21.70
CA GLU A 213 -3.23 7.18 20.83
C GLU A 213 -2.96 7.01 19.35
N ASN A 214 -1.71 6.73 18.97
CA ASN A 214 -1.33 6.50 17.58
C ASN A 214 -1.41 5.01 17.19
N ILE A 215 -1.60 4.09 18.15
CA ILE A 215 -1.52 2.65 17.91
C ILE A 215 -2.91 2.05 17.73
N ILE A 216 -3.18 1.50 16.53
CA ILE A 216 -4.43 0.80 16.21
C ILE A 216 -4.47 -0.56 16.92
N GLY A 217 -3.34 -1.28 16.91
CA GLY A 217 -3.23 -2.59 17.54
C GLY A 217 -1.90 -3.27 17.29
N PHE A 218 -1.84 -4.52 17.75
CA PHE A 218 -0.64 -5.33 17.72
C PHE A 218 -0.92 -6.68 17.07
N LEU A 219 0.06 -7.20 16.34
CA LEU A 219 0.07 -8.55 15.78
C LEU A 219 1.27 -9.31 16.36
N ASN A 220 1.00 -10.48 16.88
CA ASN A 220 2.05 -11.32 17.46
C ASN A 220 2.92 -11.96 16.38
N TYR A 221 4.19 -12.17 16.69
CA TYR A 221 5.07 -12.99 15.87
C TYR A 221 4.56 -14.44 15.85
N ARG A 222 4.49 -15.03 14.66
CA ARG A 222 4.06 -16.42 14.46
C ARG A 222 4.85 -17.06 13.32
N ASP A 223 5.35 -18.27 13.59
CA ASP A 223 6.05 -19.06 12.58
C ASP A 223 5.12 -19.48 11.42
N ALA A 224 3.82 -19.69 11.69
CA ALA A 224 2.81 -20.00 10.68
C ALA A 224 2.76 -18.99 9.52
N ILE A 225 3.04 -17.71 9.78
CA ILE A 225 3.11 -16.68 8.74
C ILE A 225 4.28 -16.92 7.79
N SER A 226 5.46 -17.27 8.34
CA SER A 226 6.64 -17.63 7.55
C SER A 226 6.46 -18.97 6.82
N GLU A 227 5.68 -19.88 7.36
CA GLU A 227 5.32 -21.13 6.70
C GLU A 227 4.34 -20.92 5.54
N SER A 228 3.39 -20.01 5.70
CA SER A 228 2.47 -19.62 4.63
C SER A 228 3.23 -19.08 3.43
N ASP A 229 4.18 -18.17 3.67
CA ASP A 229 5.04 -17.60 2.63
C ASP A 229 5.82 -18.69 1.88
N ARG A 230 6.48 -19.60 2.61
CA ARG A 230 7.22 -20.74 2.00
C ARG A 230 6.35 -21.69 1.18
N ASN A 231 5.06 -21.76 1.46
CA ASN A 231 4.11 -22.63 0.80
C ASN A 231 3.22 -21.91 -0.24
N ASN A 232 3.55 -20.68 -0.63
CA ASN A 232 2.75 -19.84 -1.52
C ASN A 232 1.27 -19.74 -1.10
N LYS A 233 1.02 -19.63 0.21
CA LYS A 233 -0.32 -19.45 0.78
C LYS A 233 -0.47 -18.05 1.35
N SER A 234 -1.69 -17.54 1.29
CA SER A 234 -1.96 -16.26 1.96
C SER A 234 -1.84 -16.39 3.48
N PRO A 235 -1.13 -15.50 4.15
CA PRO A 235 -1.14 -15.42 5.62
C PRO A 235 -2.54 -15.28 6.21
N TYR A 236 -3.47 -14.70 5.47
CA TYR A 236 -4.88 -14.54 5.87
C TYR A 236 -5.64 -15.87 5.98
N ASP A 237 -5.13 -16.96 5.38
CA ASP A 237 -5.75 -18.28 5.49
C ASP A 237 -5.48 -18.94 6.87
N ASP A 238 -4.54 -18.41 7.66
CA ASP A 238 -4.35 -18.78 9.08
C ASP A 238 -5.51 -18.24 9.92
N PRO A 239 -6.23 -19.10 10.69
CA PRO A 239 -7.42 -18.69 11.45
C PRO A 239 -7.13 -17.57 12.47
N VAL A 240 -5.97 -17.62 13.13
CA VAL A 240 -5.60 -16.63 14.15
C VAL A 240 -5.25 -15.29 13.49
N MET A 241 -4.55 -15.33 12.34
CA MET A 241 -4.31 -14.12 11.55
C MET A 241 -5.63 -13.50 11.08
N LYS A 242 -6.59 -14.33 10.66
CA LYS A 242 -7.91 -13.87 10.24
C LYS A 242 -8.66 -13.15 11.35
N GLU A 243 -8.61 -13.65 12.59
CA GLU A 243 -9.20 -13.02 13.76
C GLU A 243 -8.51 -11.69 14.11
N ASP A 244 -7.18 -11.68 14.16
CA ASP A 244 -6.41 -10.48 14.46
C ASP A 244 -6.65 -9.37 13.42
N ILE A 245 -6.68 -9.73 12.15
CA ILE A 245 -6.97 -8.78 11.05
C ILE A 245 -8.41 -8.28 11.11
N ALA A 246 -9.37 -9.11 11.52
CA ALA A 246 -10.75 -8.67 11.71
C ALA A 246 -10.87 -7.60 12.82
N ILE A 247 -10.11 -7.74 13.90
CA ILE A 247 -10.04 -6.73 14.98
C ILE A 247 -9.44 -5.42 14.45
N LEU A 248 -8.31 -5.49 13.72
CA LEU A 248 -7.67 -4.32 13.13
C LEU A 248 -8.57 -3.63 12.10
N GLY A 249 -9.18 -4.41 11.21
CA GLY A 249 -10.07 -3.89 10.17
C GLY A 249 -11.26 -3.13 10.73
N LYS A 250 -11.91 -3.64 11.80
CA LYS A 250 -13.00 -2.94 12.50
C LYS A 250 -12.52 -1.61 13.11
N LYS A 251 -11.34 -1.59 13.73
CA LYS A 251 -10.77 -0.35 14.29
C LYS A 251 -10.44 0.68 13.20
N ILE A 252 -9.90 0.23 12.06
CA ILE A 252 -9.62 1.09 10.92
C ILE A 252 -10.92 1.70 10.37
N LEU A 253 -11.98 0.92 10.23
CA LEU A 253 -13.29 1.43 9.81
C LEU A 253 -13.81 2.49 10.76
N ALA A 254 -13.76 2.26 12.08
CA ALA A 254 -14.20 3.21 13.08
C ALA A 254 -13.45 4.55 12.99
N ILE A 255 -12.10 4.50 12.85
CA ILE A 255 -11.25 5.68 12.67
C ILE A 255 -11.64 6.48 11.43
N VAL A 256 -11.90 5.79 10.31
CA VAL A 256 -12.25 6.45 9.04
C VAL A 256 -13.66 7.03 9.08
N GLU A 257 -14.61 6.38 9.77
CA GLU A 257 -15.99 6.88 9.93
C GLU A 257 -16.06 8.10 10.85
N GLU A 258 -15.28 8.14 11.93
CA GLU A 258 -15.20 9.32 12.80
C GLU A 258 -14.70 10.56 12.05
N LYS A 259 -13.83 10.39 11.08
CA LYS A 259 -13.31 11.49 10.23
C LYS A 259 -14.36 12.09 9.30
N LYS A 260 -15.41 11.32 8.95
CA LYS A 260 -16.46 11.76 8.01
C LYS A 260 -17.59 12.51 8.67
N LYS A 261 -17.62 12.52 10.00
CA LYS A 261 -18.55 13.30 10.84
C LYS A 261 -18.00 14.67 11.18
#